data_70de27a6470b5f3e81416c55a9a1d43a
#
_entry.id   70de27a6470b5f3e81416c55a9a1d43a
#
_cell.length_a   1.000
_cell.length_b   1.000
_cell.length_c   1.000
_cell.angle_alpha   90.00
_cell.angle_beta   90.00
_cell.angle_gamma   90.00
#
_symmetry.space_group_name_H-M   'P 1'
#
loop_
_entity.id
_entity.type
_entity.pdbx_description
1 polymer ?
#
loop_
_entity_poly.entity_id
_entity_poly.type
_entity_poly.pdbx_seq_one_letter_code
_entity_poly.pdbx_strand_id
1 'polypeptide(L)'
;LISDNVYLADNYHHFKDGNKPYKEQGVGFKKEVLIGDGTWLGENVCVLSSHIGKQCIIGANSVVTKDIPDYSMAVGTPAKVIKKFDQTTNTWIEV
;
A
#
# COMPACT_ATOMS: atom_id res chain seq x y z
N LEU A 1 6.23 7.75 9.10
CA LEU A 1 5.83 9.10 8.64
C LEU A 1 4.70 8.97 7.62
N ILE A 2 3.58 9.55 7.93
CA ILE A 2 2.40 9.50 7.07
C ILE A 2 2.05 10.93 6.66
N SER A 3 2.07 11.18 5.35
CA SER A 3 1.73 12.49 4.78
C SER A 3 0.21 12.68 4.75
N ASP A 4 -0.25 13.79 4.19
CA ASP A 4 -1.67 14.14 4.16
C ASP A 4 -2.45 13.26 3.19
N ASN A 5 -3.75 13.11 3.48
CA ASN A 5 -4.72 12.42 2.60
C ASN A 5 -4.38 10.96 2.30
N VAL A 6 -3.78 10.28 3.27
CA VAL A 6 -3.51 8.84 3.16
C VAL A 6 -4.77 8.07 3.52
N TYR A 7 -5.09 7.07 2.71
CA TYR A 7 -6.26 6.21 2.91
C TYR A 7 -5.80 4.76 3.14
N LEU A 8 -6.25 4.18 4.25
CA LEU A 8 -5.92 2.80 4.60
C LEU A 8 -7.23 2.01 4.73
N ALA A 9 -7.35 0.91 4.00
CA ALA A 9 -8.58 0.12 4.03
C ALA A 9 -8.30 -1.38 3.99
N ASP A 10 -8.98 -2.11 4.86
CA ASP A 10 -8.93 -3.57 4.91
C ASP A 10 -10.27 -4.22 4.58
N ASN A 11 -11.25 -3.44 4.18
CA ASN A 11 -12.59 -3.91 3.86
C ASN A 11 -13.04 -3.49 2.47
N TYR A 12 -14.09 -4.12 2.00
CA TYR A 12 -14.70 -3.82 0.71
C TYR A 12 -16.18 -4.17 0.76
N HIS A 13 -16.98 -3.58 -0.13
CA HIS A 13 -18.35 -4.03 -0.33
C HIS A 13 -18.39 -5.26 -1.21
N HIS A 14 -19.27 -6.22 -0.89
CA HIS A 14 -19.51 -7.33 -1.80
C HIS A 14 -20.09 -6.81 -3.11
N PHE A 15 -19.64 -7.37 -4.20
CA PHE A 15 -19.96 -6.85 -5.53
C PHE A 15 -20.32 -7.93 -6.54
N LYS A 16 -20.74 -9.10 -6.07
CA LYS A 16 -21.08 -10.23 -6.96
C LYS A 16 -22.25 -9.94 -7.88
N ASP A 17 -23.22 -9.15 -7.40
CA ASP A 17 -24.39 -8.80 -8.18
C ASP A 17 -24.25 -7.38 -8.74
N GLY A 18 -23.96 -7.29 -10.04
CA GLY A 18 -23.81 -6.01 -10.73
C GLY A 18 -25.12 -5.25 -10.91
N ASN A 19 -26.26 -5.85 -10.57
CA ASN A 19 -27.58 -5.22 -10.71
C ASN A 19 -28.10 -4.63 -9.40
N LYS A 20 -27.35 -4.75 -8.30
CA LYS A 20 -27.72 -4.17 -7.01
C LYS A 20 -26.69 -3.13 -6.57
N PRO A 21 -27.13 -2.08 -5.87
CA PRO A 21 -26.17 -1.15 -5.27
C PRO A 21 -25.19 -1.89 -4.38
N TYR A 22 -23.90 -1.64 -4.53
CA TYR A 22 -22.88 -2.38 -3.79
C TYR A 22 -22.96 -2.13 -2.30
N LYS A 23 -23.38 -0.95 -1.87
CA LYS A 23 -23.58 -0.63 -0.45
C LYS A 23 -24.61 -1.53 0.24
N GLU A 24 -25.50 -2.16 -0.52
CA GLU A 24 -26.54 -3.04 0.00
C GLU A 24 -26.14 -4.51 0.05
N GLN A 25 -24.98 -4.86 -0.47
CA GLN A 25 -24.52 -6.24 -0.58
C GLN A 25 -23.69 -6.71 0.61
N GLY A 26 -23.49 -5.86 1.60
CA GLY A 26 -22.68 -6.19 2.77
C GLY A 26 -21.21 -5.85 2.59
N VAL A 27 -20.48 -6.00 3.68
CA VAL A 27 -19.06 -5.65 3.75
C VAL A 27 -18.23 -6.89 3.98
N GLY A 28 -17.19 -7.07 3.21
CA GLY A 28 -16.20 -8.12 3.40
C GLY A 28 -14.89 -7.57 3.94
N PHE A 29 -14.08 -8.47 4.48
CA PHE A 29 -12.74 -8.12 4.96
C PHE A 29 -11.74 -9.00 4.24
N LYS A 30 -10.67 -8.36 3.77
CA LYS A 30 -9.51 -9.05 3.24
C LYS A 30 -8.42 -9.08 4.31
N LYS A 31 -7.20 -8.98 3.87
CA LYS A 31 -6.05 -8.91 4.73
C LYS A 31 -5.97 -7.55 5.42
N GLU A 32 -5.61 -7.52 6.68
CA GLU A 32 -5.40 -6.27 7.41
C GLU A 32 -4.27 -5.44 6.80
N VAL A 33 -4.33 -4.14 7.02
CA VAL A 33 -3.25 -3.24 6.64
C VAL A 33 -2.24 -3.19 7.78
N LEU A 34 -0.98 -3.53 7.48
CA LEU A 34 0.14 -3.39 8.41
C LEU A 34 1.22 -2.56 7.74
N ILE A 35 1.76 -1.60 8.49
CA ILE A 35 2.83 -0.72 8.01
C ILE A 35 3.98 -0.82 8.98
N GLY A 36 5.13 -1.26 8.49
CA GLY A 36 6.32 -1.46 9.31
C GLY A 36 6.95 -0.16 9.79
N ASP A 37 7.82 -0.29 10.77
CA ASP A 37 8.48 0.85 11.40
C ASP A 37 9.34 1.63 10.41
N GLY A 38 9.36 2.94 10.56
CA GLY A 38 10.19 3.83 9.77
C GLY A 38 9.71 4.05 8.34
N THR A 39 8.63 3.43 7.93
CA THR A 39 8.09 3.59 6.58
C THR A 39 7.46 4.95 6.37
N TRP A 40 7.69 5.51 5.20
CA TRP A 40 7.14 6.79 4.79
C TRP A 40 6.09 6.59 3.69
N LEU A 41 4.85 7.01 3.98
CA LEU A 41 3.77 7.05 3.00
C LEU A 41 3.65 8.48 2.48
N GLY A 42 3.85 8.67 1.21
CA GLY A 42 3.71 9.95 0.56
C GLY A 42 2.26 10.45 0.53
N GLU A 43 2.07 11.66 0.05
CA GLU A 43 0.75 12.29 0.01
C GLU A 43 -0.20 11.54 -0.93
N ASN A 44 -1.46 11.42 -0.53
CA ASN A 44 -2.51 10.74 -1.29
C ASN A 44 -2.25 9.26 -1.56
N VAL A 45 -1.43 8.60 -0.75
CA VAL A 45 -1.22 7.15 -0.87
C VAL A 45 -2.46 6.41 -0.38
N CYS A 46 -2.84 5.39 -1.12
CA CYS A 46 -3.92 4.49 -0.75
C CYS A 46 -3.34 3.09 -0.53
N VAL A 47 -3.61 2.49 0.63
CA VAL A 47 -3.16 1.13 0.94
C VAL A 47 -4.39 0.25 1.14
N LEU A 48 -4.51 -0.79 0.33
CA LEU A 48 -5.65 -1.69 0.33
C LEU A 48 -5.21 -3.09 0.73
N SER A 49 -5.61 -3.53 1.92
CA SER A 49 -5.43 -4.92 2.41
C SER A 49 -4.02 -5.47 2.16
N SER A 50 -2.99 -4.69 2.48
CA SER A 50 -1.61 -5.06 2.19
C SER A 50 -0.71 -4.82 3.39
N HIS A 51 0.36 -5.62 3.48
CA HIS A 51 1.42 -5.41 4.46
C HIS A 51 2.59 -4.69 3.79
N ILE A 52 2.96 -3.54 4.33
CA ILE A 52 4.14 -2.81 3.92
C ILE A 52 5.22 -3.02 4.98
N GLY A 53 6.39 -3.45 4.56
CA GLY A 53 7.49 -3.73 5.47
C GLY A 53 8.06 -2.48 6.14
N LYS A 54 9.16 -2.64 6.86
CA LYS A 54 9.85 -1.54 7.54
C LYS A 54 10.75 -0.77 6.58
N GLN A 55 10.98 0.49 6.89
CA GLN A 55 11.89 1.37 6.16
C GLN A 55 11.59 1.44 4.66
N CYS A 56 10.30 1.35 4.32
CA CYS A 56 9.83 1.52 2.94
C CYS A 56 9.51 2.99 2.64
N ILE A 57 9.51 3.32 1.37
CA ILE A 57 9.01 4.60 0.88
C ILE A 57 7.97 4.31 -0.18
N ILE A 58 6.77 4.83 0.03
CA ILE A 58 5.69 4.74 -0.95
C ILE A 58 5.48 6.13 -1.54
N GLY A 59 5.72 6.26 -2.82
CA GLY A 59 5.62 7.55 -3.50
C GLY A 59 4.21 8.11 -3.52
N ALA A 60 4.09 9.44 -3.61
CA ALA A 60 2.80 10.12 -3.61
C ALA A 60 1.88 9.59 -4.72
N ASN A 61 0.58 9.60 -4.43
CA ASN A 61 -0.48 9.17 -5.34
C ASN A 61 -0.43 7.68 -5.74
N SER A 62 0.31 6.87 -5.01
CA SER A 62 0.40 5.44 -5.27
C SER A 62 -0.76 4.68 -4.64
N VAL A 63 -1.13 3.57 -5.24
CA VAL A 63 -2.14 2.65 -4.71
C VAL A 63 -1.50 1.30 -4.47
N VAL A 64 -1.32 0.94 -3.19
CA VAL A 64 -0.70 -0.32 -2.79
C VAL A 64 -1.78 -1.39 -2.69
N THR A 65 -1.67 -2.42 -3.51
CA THR A 65 -2.63 -3.53 -3.55
C THR A 65 -2.00 -4.88 -3.22
N LYS A 66 -0.68 -4.93 -3.08
CA LYS A 66 0.09 -6.13 -2.73
C LYS A 66 1.13 -5.79 -1.69
N ASP A 67 1.62 -6.81 -1.00
CA ASP A 67 2.64 -6.63 0.02
C ASP A 67 3.92 -6.02 -0.55
N ILE A 68 4.51 -5.14 0.22
CA ILE A 68 5.79 -4.50 -0.12
C ILE A 68 6.83 -4.99 0.88
N PRO A 69 7.91 -5.61 0.43
CA PRO A 69 8.95 -6.12 1.34
C PRO A 69 9.73 -4.98 2.00
N ASP A 70 10.43 -5.31 3.10
CA ASP A 70 11.26 -4.34 3.82
C ASP A 70 12.25 -3.63 2.90
N TYR A 71 12.61 -2.40 3.26
CA TYR A 71 13.64 -1.62 2.57
C TYR A 71 13.37 -1.43 1.08
N SER A 72 12.10 -1.20 0.74
CA SER A 72 11.69 -1.02 -0.67
C SER A 72 11.12 0.37 -0.91
N MET A 73 11.33 0.84 -2.12
CA MET A 73 10.65 2.04 -2.61
C MET A 73 9.68 1.60 -3.70
N ALA A 74 8.40 1.93 -3.53
CA ALA A 74 7.35 1.54 -4.47
C ALA A 74 6.56 2.76 -4.92
N VAL A 75 6.17 2.77 -6.18
CA VAL A 75 5.37 3.87 -6.75
C VAL A 75 4.39 3.33 -7.77
N GLY A 76 3.36 4.10 -8.01
CA GLY A 76 2.42 3.87 -9.10
C GLY A 76 1.08 3.31 -8.68
N THR A 77 0.24 3.08 -9.67
CA THR A 77 -1.11 2.53 -9.51
C THR A 77 -1.31 1.42 -10.53
N PRO A 78 -1.22 0.15 -10.11
CA PRO A 78 -0.83 -0.31 -8.77
C PRO A 78 0.65 -0.05 -8.48
N ALA A 79 0.98 0.13 -7.21
CA ALA A 79 2.34 0.39 -6.79
C ALA A 79 3.25 -0.81 -7.07
N LYS A 80 4.44 -0.53 -7.58
CA LYS A 80 5.45 -1.54 -7.85
C LYS A 80 6.79 -1.11 -7.25
N VAL A 81 7.54 -2.08 -6.75
CA VAL A 81 8.87 -1.81 -6.20
C VAL A 81 9.78 -1.39 -7.34
N ILE A 82 10.38 -0.21 -7.21
CA ILE A 82 11.32 0.34 -8.20
C ILE A 82 12.74 0.37 -7.69
N LYS A 83 12.93 0.40 -6.38
CA LYS A 83 14.26 0.41 -5.76
C LYS A 83 14.25 -0.39 -4.48
N LYS A 84 15.43 -0.90 -4.11
CA LYS A 84 15.66 -1.52 -2.81
C LYS A 84 16.88 -0.89 -2.15
N PHE A 85 16.79 -0.70 -0.83
CA PHE A 85 17.91 -0.16 -0.09
C PHE A 85 18.91 -1.28 0.25
N ASP A 86 20.16 -1.11 -0.17
CA ASP A 86 21.23 -2.04 0.16
C ASP A 86 21.93 -1.55 1.41
N GLN A 87 21.76 -2.29 2.51
CA GLN A 87 22.35 -1.95 3.79
C GLN A 87 23.89 -2.11 3.81
N THR A 88 24.44 -2.91 2.91
CA THR A 88 25.88 -3.10 2.80
C THR A 88 26.55 -1.87 2.21
N THR A 89 26.01 -1.35 1.11
CA THR A 89 26.56 -0.17 0.44
C THR A 89 25.94 1.13 0.94
N ASN A 90 24.87 1.04 1.73
CA ASN A 90 24.12 2.17 2.26
C ASN A 90 23.54 3.04 1.14
N THR A 91 23.08 2.43 0.06
CA THR A 91 22.51 3.11 -1.11
C THR A 91 21.24 2.44 -1.61
N TRP A 92 20.41 3.20 -2.31
CA TRP A 92 19.27 2.67 -3.02
C TRP A 92 19.71 2.11 -4.38
N ILE A 93 19.25 0.90 -4.68
CA ILE A 93 19.60 0.19 -5.92
C ILE A 93 18.33 -0.04 -6.72
N GLU A 94 18.36 0.23 -8.01
CA GLU A 94 17.22 -0.03 -8.89
C GLU A 94 16.99 -1.53 -9.06
N VAL A 95 15.72 -1.89 -9.13
CA VAL A 95 15.28 -3.27 -9.27
C VAL A 95 14.98 -3.58 -10.74
#